data_2db63ea6746c021dc729d48317f3d74c
#
_entry.id   2db63ea6746c021dc729d48317f3d74c
#
_cell.length_a   1.000
_cell.length_b   1.000
_cell.length_c   1.000
_cell.angle_alpha   90.00
_cell.angle_beta   90.00
_cell.angle_gamma   90.00
#
_symmetry.space_group_name_H-M   'P 1'
#
loop_
_entity.id
_entity.type
_entity.pdbx_description
1 polymer ?
#
loop_
_entity_poly.entity_id
_entity_poly.type
_entity_poly.pdbx_seq_one_letter_code
_entity_poly.pdbx_strand_id
1 'polypeptide(L)'
;MINRQLSRLLLCSILGSTTLISGCALVRKDSAPHQQLKPEQIKLADDIHLASSGWPQAQWWKQLNDPQLDALIQRTLSGSHTLAEAKLREEKAQSQADLLDAGSQLQVAALGMLNRQRVSANGFLSPYAMDAPALGMDGPYYTEATVGLFAGLDLDLWGVHRSAVAAAIGAHNAALAETAAVELSLTTGVAQLYYSMQANYQMLDLLEQTRDVIDYAVKAHQSKVAHGLEAQVPFHGARAQILAVDKQIAAVKGQITETRESLRALIGAGASDMPEIKPVALPRVQTGIPATLSYELLARRPDLQAMRWYVQASLDQVDSARALFYPSFDIKAFFGLDAIHLDTLFKKTSRQFNFIPGLKLPLFDGGRLNANLEGTRAASNMMIERYNQSVLNAVRDVAVNGTRLQTLNDEREMQAERVEATRFTQRAAEAAYQRGLTSRLQATEARLPVLAEEMSLLMLDSRRVIQSIQLMKSLGGGYQAAPVVEKK
;
A
#
# COMPACT_ATOMS: atom_id res chain seq x y z
N MET A 1 -70.02 -13.16 -23.98
CA MET A 1 -69.00 -13.77 -23.08
C MET A 1 -67.64 -13.96 -23.78
N ILE A 2 -67.54 -14.08 -25.08
CA ILE A 2 -66.33 -14.36 -25.89
C ILE A 2 -65.35 -13.15 -25.91
N ASN A 3 -65.83 -11.90 -25.89
CA ASN A 3 -64.98 -10.71 -25.95
C ASN A 3 -64.16 -10.42 -24.68
N ARG A 4 -64.56 -10.93 -23.51
CA ARG A 4 -63.81 -10.73 -22.26
C ARG A 4 -62.64 -11.75 -22.08
N GLN A 5 -62.75 -12.91 -22.74
CA GLN A 5 -61.66 -13.88 -22.72
C GLN A 5 -60.56 -13.51 -23.71
N LEU A 6 -60.89 -12.99 -24.90
CA LEU A 6 -59.88 -12.50 -25.87
C LEU A 6 -59.12 -11.29 -25.35
N SER A 7 -59.74 -10.35 -24.65
CA SER A 7 -58.99 -9.23 -24.04
C SER A 7 -58.08 -9.64 -22.88
N ARG A 8 -58.44 -10.68 -22.12
CA ARG A 8 -57.53 -11.23 -21.08
C ARG A 8 -56.35 -11.99 -21.67
N LEU A 9 -56.54 -12.72 -22.75
CA LEU A 9 -55.47 -13.38 -23.48
C LEU A 9 -54.51 -12.38 -24.16
N LEU A 10 -55.04 -11.29 -24.72
CA LEU A 10 -54.21 -10.20 -25.27
C LEU A 10 -53.45 -9.42 -24.18
N LEU A 11 -54.07 -9.16 -23.02
CA LEU A 11 -53.38 -8.52 -21.91
C LEU A 11 -52.26 -9.41 -21.31
N CYS A 12 -52.49 -10.73 -21.18
CA CYS A 12 -51.46 -11.65 -20.74
C CYS A 12 -50.32 -11.81 -21.75
N SER A 13 -50.61 -11.74 -23.07
CA SER A 13 -49.56 -11.81 -24.10
C SER A 13 -48.74 -10.49 -24.16
N ILE A 14 -49.36 -9.32 -23.90
CA ILE A 14 -48.65 -8.03 -23.85
C ILE A 14 -47.82 -7.90 -22.57
N LEU A 15 -48.35 -8.33 -21.40
CA LEU A 15 -47.54 -8.41 -20.16
C LEU A 15 -46.39 -9.45 -20.25
N GLY A 16 -46.64 -10.58 -20.92
CA GLY A 16 -45.61 -11.59 -21.18
C GLY A 16 -44.50 -11.08 -22.11
N SER A 17 -44.84 -10.28 -23.13
CA SER A 17 -43.84 -9.72 -24.04
C SER A 17 -43.01 -8.60 -23.44
N THR A 18 -43.53 -7.81 -22.51
CA THR A 18 -42.75 -6.75 -21.83
C THR A 18 -41.75 -7.31 -20.82
N THR A 19 -42.05 -8.40 -20.14
CA THR A 19 -41.11 -9.11 -19.24
C THR A 19 -40.03 -9.87 -20.00
N LEU A 20 -40.28 -10.33 -21.21
CA LEU A 20 -39.29 -11.00 -22.08
C LEU A 20 -38.25 -9.99 -22.62
N ILE A 21 -38.60 -8.74 -22.85
CA ILE A 21 -37.66 -7.72 -23.38
C ILE A 21 -36.65 -7.27 -22.33
N SER A 22 -37.03 -7.21 -21.03
CA SER A 22 -36.14 -6.81 -19.95
C SER A 22 -35.12 -7.88 -19.58
N GLY A 23 -35.31 -9.13 -19.95
CA GLY A 23 -34.39 -10.28 -19.72
C GLY A 23 -33.60 -10.71 -20.97
N CYS A 24 -33.76 -10.02 -22.12
CA CYS A 24 -33.01 -10.32 -23.33
C CYS A 24 -31.53 -9.89 -23.16
N ALA A 25 -30.63 -10.85 -23.23
CA ALA A 25 -29.18 -10.61 -23.25
C ALA A 25 -28.71 -9.77 -24.46
N LEU A 26 -29.56 -9.62 -25.48
CA LEU A 26 -29.31 -8.78 -26.66
C LEU A 26 -29.38 -7.27 -26.37
N VAL A 27 -30.04 -6.84 -25.26
CA VAL A 27 -30.14 -5.44 -24.87
C VAL A 27 -29.17 -5.16 -23.74
N ARG A 28 -27.99 -4.66 -24.10
CA ARG A 28 -26.95 -4.28 -23.14
C ARG A 28 -27.24 -2.92 -22.50
N LYS A 29 -27.34 -2.88 -21.18
CA LYS A 29 -27.44 -1.65 -20.39
C LYS A 29 -26.06 -1.32 -19.82
N ASP A 30 -25.44 -0.26 -20.27
CA ASP A 30 -24.14 0.20 -19.77
C ASP A 30 -24.19 1.70 -19.53
N SER A 31 -23.62 2.16 -18.42
CA SER A 31 -23.44 3.57 -18.08
C SER A 31 -22.04 4.05 -18.44
N ALA A 32 -21.89 5.36 -18.66
CA ALA A 32 -20.59 5.96 -18.86
C ALA A 32 -19.74 5.84 -17.57
N PRO A 33 -18.41 5.69 -17.70
CA PRO A 33 -17.51 5.75 -16.53
C PRO A 33 -17.53 7.17 -15.94
N HIS A 34 -17.30 7.26 -14.62
CA HIS A 34 -17.07 8.54 -13.97
C HIS A 34 -15.79 9.21 -14.51
N GLN A 35 -15.69 10.53 -14.33
CA GLN A 35 -14.53 11.27 -14.81
C GLN A 35 -13.39 11.20 -13.81
N GLN A 36 -12.19 10.94 -14.30
CA GLN A 36 -10.96 11.08 -13.52
C GLN A 36 -10.60 12.57 -13.43
N LEU A 37 -10.09 12.99 -12.25
CA LEU A 37 -9.55 14.34 -12.07
C LEU A 37 -8.40 14.58 -13.05
N LYS A 38 -8.45 15.71 -13.74
CA LYS A 38 -7.40 16.11 -14.67
C LYS A 38 -6.26 16.82 -13.93
N PRO A 39 -4.99 16.62 -14.33
CA PRO A 39 -3.84 17.28 -13.70
C PRO A 39 -3.96 18.81 -13.62
N GLU A 40 -4.59 19.45 -14.64
CA GLU A 40 -4.76 20.89 -14.70
C GLU A 40 -5.67 21.47 -13.61
N GLN A 41 -6.50 20.60 -12.98
CA GLN A 41 -7.38 20.96 -11.87
C GLN A 41 -6.68 20.92 -10.51
N ILE A 42 -5.41 20.48 -10.49
CA ILE A 42 -4.62 20.26 -9.27
C ILE A 42 -3.67 21.45 -9.10
N LYS A 43 -4.02 22.38 -8.20
CA LYS A 43 -3.17 23.52 -7.83
C LYS A 43 -2.88 23.50 -6.32
N LEU A 44 -1.65 23.90 -5.95
CA LEU A 44 -1.36 24.25 -4.57
C LEU A 44 -1.91 25.65 -4.26
N ALA A 45 -2.10 25.93 -2.98
CA ALA A 45 -2.42 27.26 -2.50
C ALA A 45 -1.27 28.24 -2.78
N ASP A 46 -1.60 29.47 -3.17
CA ASP A 46 -0.62 30.48 -3.58
C ASP A 46 0.23 31.06 -2.42
N ASP A 47 -0.14 30.74 -1.17
CA ASP A 47 0.50 31.23 0.07
C ASP A 47 1.66 30.35 0.57
N ILE A 48 2.03 29.30 -0.18
CA ILE A 48 3.18 28.46 0.18
C ILE A 48 4.44 28.98 -0.53
N HIS A 49 5.26 29.73 0.22
CA HIS A 49 6.47 30.41 -0.29
C HIS A 49 7.76 29.65 0.09
N LEU A 50 7.82 28.34 -0.13
CA LEU A 50 9.06 27.59 0.01
C LEU A 50 9.96 27.79 -1.22
N ALA A 51 11.28 27.74 -1.00
CA ALA A 51 12.25 27.81 -2.08
C ALA A 51 11.94 26.75 -3.15
N SER A 52 12.07 27.10 -4.42
CA SER A 52 11.96 26.14 -5.50
C SER A 52 13.09 25.13 -5.41
N SER A 53 12.76 23.84 -5.30
CA SER A 53 13.72 22.74 -5.33
C SER A 53 13.37 21.77 -6.46
N GLY A 54 14.35 20.94 -6.86
CA GLY A 54 14.07 19.80 -7.74
C GLY A 54 13.24 18.72 -7.03
N TRP A 55 12.76 17.77 -7.82
CA TRP A 55 12.13 16.57 -7.27
C TRP A 55 13.13 15.72 -6.47
N PRO A 56 12.68 15.00 -5.43
CA PRO A 56 13.54 14.06 -4.72
C PRO A 56 14.15 13.04 -5.68
N GLN A 57 15.41 12.70 -5.45
CA GLN A 57 16.09 11.64 -6.19
C GLN A 57 15.84 10.28 -5.55
N ALA A 58 16.02 9.21 -6.31
CA ALA A 58 16.09 7.87 -5.75
C ALA A 58 17.18 7.85 -4.66
N GLN A 59 16.94 7.13 -3.56
CA GLN A 59 17.82 7.13 -2.38
C GLN A 59 18.01 8.55 -1.77
N TRP A 60 16.91 9.30 -1.65
CA TRP A 60 16.84 10.67 -1.14
C TRP A 60 17.60 10.88 0.18
N TRP A 61 17.73 9.85 1.02
CA TRP A 61 18.41 9.91 2.32
C TRP A 61 19.92 10.13 2.21
N LYS A 62 20.53 9.77 1.08
CA LYS A 62 21.96 10.02 0.85
C LYS A 62 22.32 11.51 0.81
N GLN A 63 21.37 12.38 0.49
CA GLN A 63 21.55 13.83 0.55
C GLN A 63 21.78 14.35 1.98
N LEU A 64 21.41 13.57 2.99
CA LEU A 64 21.63 13.90 4.41
C LEU A 64 23.07 13.61 4.86
N ASN A 65 23.90 12.96 4.03
CA ASN A 65 25.31 12.64 4.29
C ASN A 65 25.57 11.94 5.63
N ASP A 66 24.69 11.01 5.99
CA ASP A 66 24.77 10.24 7.24
C ASP A 66 24.99 8.74 6.94
N PRO A 67 26.22 8.22 7.12
CA PRO A 67 26.54 6.82 6.84
C PRO A 67 25.81 5.83 7.77
N GLN A 68 25.48 6.23 9.01
CA GLN A 68 24.74 5.36 9.94
C GLN A 68 23.29 5.21 9.46
N LEU A 69 22.66 6.30 9.01
CA LEU A 69 21.32 6.26 8.42
C LEU A 69 21.31 5.41 7.15
N ASP A 70 22.29 5.58 6.25
CA ASP A 70 22.38 4.77 5.03
C ASP A 70 22.47 3.27 5.36
N ALA A 71 23.33 2.89 6.28
CA ALA A 71 23.47 1.50 6.72
C ALA A 71 22.17 0.93 7.32
N LEU A 72 21.44 1.71 8.13
CA LEU A 72 20.16 1.32 8.71
C LEU A 72 19.09 1.12 7.64
N ILE A 73 19.01 2.02 6.66
CA ILE A 73 18.05 1.93 5.56
C ILE A 73 18.37 0.71 4.68
N GLN A 74 19.62 0.49 4.31
CA GLN A 74 20.01 -0.70 3.54
C GLN A 74 19.64 -1.99 4.27
N ARG A 75 19.87 -2.03 5.58
CA ARG A 75 19.47 -3.18 6.39
C ARG A 75 17.96 -3.36 6.45
N THR A 76 17.19 -2.27 6.51
CA THR A 76 15.71 -2.31 6.45
C THR A 76 15.24 -2.88 5.13
N LEU A 77 15.79 -2.42 4.01
CA LEU A 77 15.42 -2.88 2.68
C LEU A 77 15.74 -4.37 2.44
N SER A 78 16.75 -4.91 3.14
CA SER A 78 17.13 -6.32 3.04
C SER A 78 16.44 -7.22 4.07
N GLY A 79 16.05 -6.70 5.24
CA GLY A 79 15.60 -7.49 6.40
C GLY A 79 14.15 -7.30 6.81
N SER A 80 13.45 -6.28 6.29
CA SER A 80 12.07 -5.98 6.71
C SER A 80 11.07 -7.04 6.24
N HIS A 81 10.38 -7.66 7.18
CA HIS A 81 9.28 -8.59 6.89
C HIS A 81 8.09 -7.91 6.20
N THR A 82 7.84 -6.63 6.47
CA THR A 82 6.80 -5.85 5.79
C THR A 82 7.09 -5.68 4.30
N LEU A 83 8.36 -5.43 3.94
CA LEU A 83 8.77 -5.36 2.54
C LEU A 83 8.75 -6.74 1.87
N ALA A 84 9.17 -7.77 2.59
CA ALA A 84 9.09 -9.15 2.10
C ALA A 84 7.62 -9.55 1.82
N GLU A 85 6.68 -9.22 2.70
CA GLU A 85 5.26 -9.44 2.48
C GLU A 85 4.74 -8.69 1.24
N ALA A 86 5.15 -7.42 1.03
CA ALA A 86 4.76 -6.66 -0.16
C ALA A 86 5.23 -7.34 -1.45
N LYS A 87 6.48 -7.82 -1.49
CA LYS A 87 7.03 -8.58 -2.63
C LYS A 87 6.29 -9.90 -2.88
N LEU A 88 5.90 -10.62 -1.83
CA LEU A 88 5.09 -11.83 -1.98
C LEU A 88 3.67 -11.53 -2.51
N ARG A 89 3.09 -10.38 -2.18
CA ARG A 89 1.83 -9.92 -2.79
C ARG A 89 1.97 -9.63 -4.28
N GLU A 90 3.09 -9.05 -4.68
CA GLU A 90 3.46 -8.82 -6.08
C GLU A 90 3.59 -10.16 -6.83
N GLU A 91 4.36 -11.13 -6.31
CA GLU A 91 4.50 -12.47 -6.89
C GLU A 91 3.14 -13.19 -7.00
N LYS A 92 2.28 -13.05 -5.98
CA LYS A 92 0.92 -13.58 -6.01
C LYS A 92 0.09 -12.95 -7.13
N ALA A 93 0.17 -11.63 -7.31
CA ALA A 93 -0.57 -10.94 -8.37
C ALA A 93 -0.07 -11.35 -9.76
N GLN A 94 1.24 -11.52 -9.95
CA GLN A 94 1.82 -12.08 -11.17
C GLN A 94 1.30 -13.48 -11.44
N SER A 95 1.35 -14.37 -10.44
CA SER A 95 0.86 -15.75 -10.59
C SER A 95 -0.64 -15.82 -10.94
N GLN A 96 -1.43 -14.86 -10.47
CA GLN A 96 -2.85 -14.76 -10.85
C GLN A 96 -3.04 -14.34 -12.31
N ALA A 97 -2.20 -13.42 -12.80
CA ALA A 97 -2.22 -13.03 -14.22
C ALA A 97 -1.81 -14.21 -15.11
N ASP A 98 -0.76 -14.95 -14.74
CA ASP A 98 -0.28 -16.13 -15.46
C ASP A 98 -1.32 -17.26 -15.46
N LEU A 99 -2.05 -17.45 -14.33
CA LEU A 99 -3.13 -18.43 -14.22
C LEU A 99 -4.28 -18.13 -15.19
N LEU A 100 -4.71 -16.86 -15.27
CA LEU A 100 -5.76 -16.43 -16.19
C LEU A 100 -5.31 -16.56 -17.65
N ASP A 101 -4.07 -16.21 -17.95
CA ASP A 101 -3.49 -16.36 -19.27
C ASP A 101 -3.42 -17.83 -19.70
N ALA A 102 -2.91 -18.71 -18.84
CA ALA A 102 -2.84 -20.14 -19.07
C ALA A 102 -4.25 -20.75 -19.28
N GLY A 103 -5.25 -20.26 -18.56
CA GLY A 103 -6.64 -20.69 -18.71
C GLY A 103 -7.25 -20.39 -20.08
N SER A 104 -6.72 -19.42 -20.82
CA SER A 104 -7.15 -19.07 -22.18
C SER A 104 -6.46 -19.91 -23.28
N GLN A 105 -5.49 -20.75 -22.93
CA GLN A 105 -4.71 -21.55 -23.88
C GLN A 105 -5.29 -22.94 -24.02
N LEU A 106 -4.73 -23.71 -24.99
CA LEU A 106 -5.08 -25.11 -25.22
C LEU A 106 -4.83 -25.94 -23.95
N GLN A 107 -5.89 -26.51 -23.37
CA GLN A 107 -5.83 -27.42 -22.25
C GLN A 107 -5.86 -28.88 -22.75
N VAL A 108 -4.92 -29.68 -22.31
CA VAL A 108 -4.87 -31.12 -22.63
C VAL A 108 -4.78 -31.92 -21.34
N ALA A 109 -5.66 -32.89 -21.17
CA ALA A 109 -5.69 -33.76 -20.00
C ALA A 109 -5.81 -35.22 -20.39
N ALA A 110 -5.16 -36.11 -19.66
CA ALA A 110 -5.42 -37.55 -19.76
C ALA A 110 -6.64 -37.90 -18.90
N LEU A 111 -7.56 -38.66 -19.47
CA LEU A 111 -8.77 -39.14 -18.79
C LEU A 111 -8.73 -40.67 -18.70
N GLY A 112 -8.97 -41.21 -17.50
CA GLY A 112 -9.27 -42.61 -17.27
C GLY A 112 -10.54 -42.72 -16.47
N MET A 113 -11.56 -43.35 -16.99
CA MET A 113 -12.85 -43.50 -16.30
C MET A 113 -13.29 -44.95 -16.37
N LEU A 114 -13.79 -45.47 -15.26
CA LEU A 114 -14.47 -46.76 -15.17
C LEU A 114 -15.86 -46.52 -14.57
N ASN A 115 -16.91 -46.79 -15.36
CA ASN A 115 -18.28 -46.57 -14.98
C ASN A 115 -19.01 -47.91 -14.96
N ARG A 116 -19.40 -48.38 -13.77
CA ARG A 116 -20.27 -49.56 -13.65
C ARG A 116 -21.69 -49.11 -13.40
N GLN A 117 -22.55 -49.43 -14.36
CA GLN A 117 -23.97 -49.02 -14.29
C GLN A 117 -24.93 -50.20 -14.55
N ARG A 118 -26.11 -50.07 -13.97
CA ARG A 118 -27.27 -50.91 -14.28
C ARG A 118 -28.26 -50.06 -15.09
N VAL A 119 -28.54 -50.47 -16.33
CA VAL A 119 -29.53 -49.81 -17.19
C VAL A 119 -30.92 -50.20 -16.73
N SER A 120 -31.83 -49.23 -16.57
CA SER A 120 -33.22 -49.45 -16.21
C SER A 120 -34.00 -50.03 -17.35
N ALA A 121 -34.73 -51.13 -17.08
CA ALA A 121 -35.64 -51.75 -18.05
C ALA A 121 -36.85 -50.88 -18.42
N ASN A 122 -37.16 -49.85 -17.59
CA ASN A 122 -38.26 -48.90 -17.81
C ASN A 122 -37.79 -47.53 -18.32
N GLY A 123 -36.50 -47.30 -18.53
CA GLY A 123 -35.91 -46.04 -18.99
C GLY A 123 -35.77 -45.97 -20.49
N PHE A 124 -35.29 -44.80 -21.00
CA PHE A 124 -35.03 -44.57 -22.43
C PHE A 124 -34.04 -45.60 -23.01
N LEU A 125 -33.07 -46.08 -22.24
CA LEU A 125 -32.07 -47.07 -22.61
C LEU A 125 -32.54 -48.51 -22.32
N SER A 126 -33.85 -48.73 -22.12
CA SER A 126 -34.42 -50.06 -21.81
C SER A 126 -34.06 -51.20 -22.78
N PRO A 127 -33.81 -50.97 -24.09
CA PRO A 127 -33.32 -52.04 -24.98
C PRO A 127 -32.00 -52.65 -24.50
N TYR A 128 -31.10 -51.81 -23.92
CA TYR A 128 -29.82 -52.29 -23.39
C TYR A 128 -29.94 -53.00 -22.04
N ALA A 129 -31.10 -53.01 -21.41
CA ALA A 129 -31.38 -53.80 -20.19
C ALA A 129 -31.69 -55.25 -20.52
N MET A 130 -31.86 -55.62 -21.78
CA MET A 130 -32.13 -57.01 -22.25
C MET A 130 -30.83 -57.79 -22.35
N ASP A 131 -30.93 -59.09 -22.07
CA ASP A 131 -29.85 -60.05 -22.33
C ASP A 131 -29.97 -60.56 -23.76
N ALA A 132 -29.23 -59.96 -24.71
CA ALA A 132 -29.22 -60.29 -26.10
C ALA A 132 -27.78 -60.22 -26.66
N PRO A 133 -26.89 -61.16 -26.27
CA PRO A 133 -25.46 -61.13 -26.64
C PRO A 133 -25.20 -61.06 -28.13
N ALA A 134 -26.07 -61.66 -28.95
CA ALA A 134 -25.95 -61.58 -30.43
C ALA A 134 -26.08 -60.15 -30.97
N LEU A 135 -26.69 -59.22 -30.22
CA LEU A 135 -26.80 -57.80 -30.55
C LEU A 135 -25.82 -56.94 -29.78
N GLY A 136 -24.87 -57.53 -29.02
CA GLY A 136 -23.93 -56.81 -28.14
C GLY A 136 -24.58 -56.24 -26.88
N MET A 137 -25.71 -56.81 -26.45
CA MET A 137 -26.48 -56.40 -25.28
C MET A 137 -26.39 -57.46 -24.21
N ASP A 138 -25.47 -57.35 -23.26
CA ASP A 138 -25.27 -58.26 -22.12
C ASP A 138 -25.89 -57.69 -20.82
N GLY A 139 -27.01 -56.95 -20.98
CA GLY A 139 -27.65 -56.21 -19.92
C GLY A 139 -28.17 -56.99 -18.74
N PRO A 140 -28.61 -56.37 -17.68
CA PRO A 140 -28.72 -54.90 -17.53
C PRO A 140 -27.48 -54.21 -16.96
N TYR A 141 -26.39 -54.92 -16.73
CA TYR A 141 -25.17 -54.35 -16.10
C TYR A 141 -24.05 -54.18 -17.15
N TYR A 142 -23.55 -52.95 -17.22
CA TYR A 142 -22.42 -52.57 -18.10
C TYR A 142 -21.27 -52.06 -17.31
N THR A 143 -20.05 -52.31 -17.74
CA THR A 143 -18.80 -51.76 -17.21
C THR A 143 -18.09 -51.00 -18.33
N GLU A 144 -18.42 -49.73 -18.49
CA GLU A 144 -17.84 -48.86 -19.47
C GLU A 144 -16.46 -48.36 -18.98
N ALA A 145 -15.46 -48.50 -19.80
CA ALA A 145 -14.12 -47.98 -19.53
C ALA A 145 -13.70 -47.06 -20.70
N THR A 146 -13.31 -45.85 -20.32
CA THR A 146 -12.81 -44.82 -21.23
C THR A 146 -11.41 -44.43 -20.84
N VAL A 147 -10.46 -44.46 -21.77
CA VAL A 147 -9.08 -44.00 -21.56
C VAL A 147 -8.64 -43.18 -22.76
N GLY A 148 -8.14 -41.96 -22.54
CA GLY A 148 -7.71 -41.14 -23.66
C GLY A 148 -7.21 -39.76 -23.25
N LEU A 149 -7.04 -38.91 -24.26
CA LEU A 149 -6.69 -37.52 -24.11
C LEU A 149 -7.90 -36.66 -24.47
N PHE A 150 -8.19 -35.73 -23.60
CA PHE A 150 -9.17 -34.68 -23.79
C PHE A 150 -8.43 -33.35 -24.05
N ALA A 151 -8.84 -32.61 -25.07
CA ALA A 151 -8.33 -31.29 -25.38
C ALA A 151 -9.50 -30.29 -25.43
N GLY A 152 -9.30 -29.10 -24.84
CA GLY A 152 -10.25 -28.01 -24.87
C GLY A 152 -9.56 -26.68 -25.17
N LEU A 153 -10.19 -25.88 -26.02
CA LEU A 153 -9.72 -24.52 -26.36
C LEU A 153 -10.92 -23.59 -26.49
N ASP A 154 -10.92 -22.52 -25.71
CA ASP A 154 -11.86 -21.42 -25.86
C ASP A 154 -11.31 -20.33 -26.78
N LEU A 155 -12.03 -20.01 -27.85
CA LEU A 155 -11.64 -19.02 -28.84
C LEU A 155 -12.11 -17.64 -28.36
N ASP A 156 -11.18 -16.83 -27.86
CA ASP A 156 -11.48 -15.49 -27.33
C ASP A 156 -11.64 -14.43 -28.44
N LEU A 157 -12.69 -14.58 -29.27
CA LEU A 157 -12.93 -13.67 -30.41
C LEU A 157 -13.31 -12.26 -29.99
N TRP A 158 -13.97 -12.11 -28.83
CA TRP A 158 -14.52 -10.85 -28.35
C TRP A 158 -13.75 -10.24 -27.17
N GLY A 159 -12.72 -10.92 -26.70
CA GLY A 159 -11.83 -10.40 -25.68
C GLY A 159 -12.29 -10.61 -24.23
N VAL A 160 -13.13 -11.60 -23.95
CA VAL A 160 -13.52 -11.96 -22.57
C VAL A 160 -12.28 -12.29 -21.74
N HIS A 161 -11.48 -13.25 -22.20
CA HIS A 161 -10.27 -13.69 -21.53
C HIS A 161 -9.16 -12.65 -21.62
N ARG A 162 -8.92 -12.09 -22.79
CA ARG A 162 -7.89 -11.07 -23.01
C ARG A 162 -8.09 -9.86 -22.09
N SER A 163 -9.32 -9.36 -21.91
CA SER A 163 -9.61 -8.26 -21.01
C SER A 163 -9.48 -8.67 -19.53
N ALA A 164 -9.85 -9.92 -19.17
CA ALA A 164 -9.63 -10.43 -17.83
C ALA A 164 -8.13 -10.56 -17.49
N VAL A 165 -7.30 -11.02 -18.44
CA VAL A 165 -5.83 -11.07 -18.31
C VAL A 165 -5.27 -9.65 -18.20
N ALA A 166 -5.73 -8.69 -19.03
CA ALA A 166 -5.31 -7.29 -18.93
C ALA A 166 -5.63 -6.68 -17.56
N ALA A 167 -6.80 -6.98 -17.02
CA ALA A 167 -7.17 -6.57 -15.65
C ALA A 167 -6.23 -7.15 -14.59
N ALA A 168 -5.85 -8.41 -14.71
CA ALA A 168 -4.91 -9.06 -13.79
C ALA A 168 -3.49 -8.50 -13.91
N ILE A 169 -3.01 -8.19 -15.12
CA ILE A 169 -1.75 -7.48 -15.35
C ILE A 169 -1.80 -6.07 -14.74
N GLY A 170 -2.91 -5.36 -14.89
CA GLY A 170 -3.13 -4.08 -14.24
C GLY A 170 -3.04 -4.19 -12.71
N ALA A 171 -3.63 -5.23 -12.12
CA ALA A 171 -3.54 -5.50 -10.68
C ALA A 171 -2.10 -5.85 -10.24
N HIS A 172 -1.34 -6.59 -11.05
CA HIS A 172 0.08 -6.83 -10.80
C HIS A 172 0.92 -5.54 -10.83
N ASN A 173 0.71 -4.68 -11.84
CA ASN A 173 1.37 -3.38 -11.91
C ASN A 173 1.01 -2.47 -10.72
N ALA A 174 -0.22 -2.56 -10.21
CA ALA A 174 -0.62 -1.89 -8.97
C ALA A 174 0.18 -2.42 -7.77
N ALA A 175 0.33 -3.75 -7.64
CA ALA A 175 1.11 -4.37 -6.56
C ALA A 175 2.59 -3.98 -6.60
N LEU A 176 3.20 -3.84 -7.78
CA LEU A 176 4.55 -3.29 -7.96
C LEU A 176 4.67 -1.88 -7.39
N ALA A 177 3.71 -1.01 -7.72
CA ALA A 177 3.69 0.36 -7.22
C ALA A 177 3.42 0.40 -5.70
N GLU A 178 2.58 -0.49 -5.16
CA GLU A 178 2.36 -0.64 -3.72
C GLU A 178 3.63 -1.09 -2.99
N THR A 179 4.41 -2.02 -3.58
CA THR A 179 5.72 -2.43 -3.02
C THR A 179 6.66 -1.23 -2.91
N ALA A 180 6.72 -0.37 -3.92
CA ALA A 180 7.51 0.86 -3.88
C ALA A 180 6.97 1.87 -2.84
N ALA A 181 5.65 1.94 -2.62
CA ALA A 181 5.06 2.77 -1.57
C ALA A 181 5.42 2.27 -0.16
N VAL A 182 5.46 0.95 0.03
CA VAL A 182 5.94 0.32 1.28
C VAL A 182 7.42 0.63 1.51
N GLU A 183 8.26 0.49 0.49
CA GLU A 183 9.69 0.84 0.54
C GLU A 183 9.89 2.30 0.94
N LEU A 184 9.18 3.24 0.31
CA LEU A 184 9.21 4.66 0.67
C LEU A 184 8.74 4.89 2.12
N SER A 185 7.70 4.20 2.56
CA SER A 185 7.20 4.32 3.94
C SER A 185 8.21 3.80 4.97
N LEU A 186 8.88 2.69 4.68
CA LEU A 186 9.91 2.11 5.54
C LEU A 186 11.15 3.03 5.63
N THR A 187 11.67 3.48 4.48
CA THR A 187 12.86 4.35 4.44
C THR A 187 12.63 5.67 5.17
N THR A 188 11.45 6.29 4.97
CA THR A 188 11.08 7.52 5.69
C THR A 188 10.83 7.28 7.17
N GLY A 189 10.20 6.16 7.55
CA GLY A 189 9.98 5.78 8.94
C GLY A 189 11.28 5.56 9.72
N VAL A 190 12.23 4.85 9.12
CA VAL A 190 13.57 4.67 9.70
C VAL A 190 14.28 6.01 9.89
N ALA A 191 14.29 6.87 8.88
CA ALA A 191 14.94 8.17 8.96
C ALA A 191 14.33 9.07 10.05
N GLN A 192 13.00 9.06 10.21
CA GLN A 192 12.32 9.83 11.26
C GLN A 192 12.66 9.33 12.66
N LEU A 193 12.60 8.02 12.89
CA LEU A 193 12.97 7.43 14.17
C LEU A 193 14.45 7.65 14.49
N TYR A 194 15.32 7.49 13.51
CA TYR A 194 16.74 7.72 13.66
C TYR A 194 17.05 9.16 14.09
N TYR A 195 16.51 10.17 13.39
CA TYR A 195 16.75 11.57 13.76
C TYR A 195 16.02 12.01 15.03
N SER A 196 14.88 11.40 15.35
CA SER A 196 14.24 11.58 16.67
C SER A 196 15.16 11.06 17.78
N MET A 197 15.83 9.91 17.57
CA MET A 197 16.80 9.37 18.53
C MET A 197 18.06 10.25 18.64
N GLN A 198 18.57 10.80 17.52
CA GLN A 198 19.69 11.74 17.53
C GLN A 198 19.34 13.03 18.29
N ALA A 199 18.12 13.55 18.13
CA ALA A 199 17.63 14.70 18.91
C ALA A 199 17.56 14.38 20.42
N ASN A 200 17.13 13.16 20.78
CA ASN A 200 17.08 12.73 22.16
C ASN A 200 18.48 12.59 22.79
N TYR A 201 19.50 12.16 22.05
CA TYR A 201 20.88 12.17 22.53
C TYR A 201 21.38 13.58 22.82
N GLN A 202 21.11 14.55 21.95
CA GLN A 202 21.48 15.95 22.19
C GLN A 202 20.68 16.58 23.34
N MET A 203 19.40 16.22 23.46
CA MET A 203 18.56 16.64 24.61
C MET A 203 19.11 16.11 25.92
N LEU A 204 19.57 14.85 25.93
CA LEU A 204 20.19 14.27 27.12
C LEU A 204 21.44 15.04 27.54
N ASP A 205 22.31 15.43 26.60
CA ASP A 205 23.51 16.24 26.86
C ASP A 205 23.15 17.61 27.46
N LEU A 206 22.16 18.31 26.92
CA LEU A 206 21.68 19.60 27.43
C LEU A 206 21.08 19.47 28.85
N LEU A 207 20.35 18.39 29.11
CA LEU A 207 19.80 18.10 30.43
C LEU A 207 20.89 17.74 31.45
N GLU A 208 21.93 17.02 31.06
CA GLU A 208 23.08 16.73 31.91
C GLU A 208 23.85 18.01 32.23
N GLN A 209 24.06 18.91 31.27
CA GLN A 209 24.64 20.24 31.53
C GLN A 209 23.76 21.06 32.46
N THR A 210 22.44 21.03 32.32
CA THR A 210 21.50 21.69 33.21
C THR A 210 21.59 21.13 34.62
N ARG A 211 21.67 19.82 34.74
CA ARG A 211 21.86 19.13 36.02
C ARG A 211 23.14 19.59 36.75
N ASP A 212 24.25 19.70 36.00
CA ASP A 212 25.53 20.15 36.57
C ASP A 212 25.47 21.59 37.13
N VAL A 213 24.79 22.49 36.43
CA VAL A 213 24.56 23.86 36.91
C VAL A 213 23.75 23.87 38.21
N ILE A 214 22.65 23.10 38.27
CA ILE A 214 21.80 23.03 39.46
C ILE A 214 22.50 22.28 40.60
N ASP A 215 23.29 21.26 40.35
CA ASP A 215 24.09 20.55 41.36
C ASP A 215 25.08 21.50 42.05
N TYR A 216 25.73 22.35 41.24
CA TYR A 216 26.55 23.45 41.82
C TYR A 216 25.76 24.36 42.72
N ALA A 217 24.53 24.77 42.34
CA ALA A 217 23.66 25.61 43.17
C ALA A 217 23.24 24.90 44.46
N VAL A 218 22.85 23.60 44.39
CA VAL A 218 22.54 22.77 45.58
C VAL A 218 23.70 22.75 46.57
N LYS A 219 24.94 22.49 46.11
CA LYS A 219 26.14 22.46 46.95
C LYS A 219 26.44 23.82 47.51
N ALA A 220 26.30 24.91 46.77
CA ALA A 220 26.51 26.27 47.24
C ALA A 220 25.51 26.67 48.35
N HIS A 221 24.20 26.39 48.16
CA HIS A 221 23.18 26.63 49.15
C HIS A 221 23.38 25.75 50.40
N GLN A 222 23.71 24.48 50.23
CA GLN A 222 24.01 23.57 51.34
C GLN A 222 25.16 24.08 52.22
N SER A 223 26.25 24.57 51.60
CA SER A 223 27.38 25.15 52.33
C SER A 223 26.98 26.42 53.08
N LYS A 224 26.22 27.32 52.48
CA LYS A 224 25.75 28.53 53.16
C LYS A 224 24.84 28.21 54.34
N VAL A 225 23.93 27.26 54.21
CA VAL A 225 23.06 26.80 55.32
C VAL A 225 23.89 26.19 56.44
N ALA A 226 24.90 25.35 56.14
CA ALA A 226 25.79 24.70 57.14
C ALA A 226 26.60 25.73 57.96
N HIS A 227 26.90 26.90 57.35
CA HIS A 227 27.59 28.00 58.02
C HIS A 227 26.66 29.07 58.61
N GLY A 228 25.35 28.85 58.62
CA GLY A 228 24.38 29.78 59.14
C GLY A 228 24.20 31.08 58.33
N LEU A 229 24.67 31.09 57.07
CA LEU A 229 24.66 32.26 56.18
C LEU A 229 23.38 32.34 55.32
N GLU A 230 22.54 31.30 55.32
CA GLU A 230 21.32 31.25 54.50
C GLU A 230 20.25 30.36 55.17
N ALA A 231 18.97 30.68 54.94
CA ALA A 231 17.87 29.81 55.33
C ALA A 231 17.80 28.54 54.50
N GLN A 232 17.07 27.50 54.96
CA GLN A 232 16.96 26.22 54.27
C GLN A 232 16.13 26.30 52.98
N VAL A 233 15.29 27.31 52.78
CA VAL A 233 14.35 27.41 51.66
C VAL A 233 15.04 27.39 50.28
N PRO A 234 16.10 28.20 50.01
CA PRO A 234 16.81 28.12 48.73
C PRO A 234 17.45 26.74 48.46
N PHE A 235 18.00 26.08 49.48
CA PHE A 235 18.54 24.74 49.39
C PHE A 235 17.48 23.70 48.95
N HIS A 236 16.32 23.70 49.60
CA HIS A 236 15.23 22.79 49.22
C HIS A 236 14.65 23.14 47.86
N GLY A 237 14.62 24.41 47.45
CA GLY A 237 14.24 24.85 46.11
C GLY A 237 15.18 24.29 45.04
N ALA A 238 16.48 24.46 45.21
CA ALA A 238 17.48 23.91 44.30
C ALA A 238 17.44 22.36 44.24
N ARG A 239 17.20 21.69 45.37
CA ARG A 239 17.03 20.26 45.45
C ARG A 239 15.79 19.76 44.72
N ALA A 240 14.69 20.51 44.75
CA ALA A 240 13.50 20.18 43.96
C ALA A 240 13.77 20.32 42.45
N GLN A 241 14.52 21.35 42.05
CA GLN A 241 14.90 21.53 40.63
C GLN A 241 15.77 20.41 40.10
N ILE A 242 16.81 19.94 40.84
CA ILE A 242 17.65 18.85 40.37
C ILE A 242 16.85 17.56 40.22
N LEU A 243 15.93 17.24 41.11
CA LEU A 243 15.05 16.09 41.00
C LEU A 243 14.10 16.19 39.80
N ALA A 244 13.66 17.41 39.43
CA ALA A 244 12.87 17.64 38.22
C ALA A 244 13.68 17.36 36.95
N VAL A 245 14.96 17.77 36.91
CA VAL A 245 15.86 17.46 35.76
C VAL A 245 16.23 15.97 35.72
N ASP A 246 16.51 15.33 36.86
CA ASP A 246 16.76 13.89 36.93
C ASP A 246 15.57 13.07 36.39
N LYS A 247 14.33 13.52 36.67
CA LYS A 247 13.13 12.94 36.09
C LYS A 247 13.08 13.10 34.55
N GLN A 248 13.45 14.28 34.03
CA GLN A 248 13.50 14.51 32.58
C GLN A 248 14.59 13.64 31.90
N ILE A 249 15.77 13.51 32.50
CA ILE A 249 16.85 12.64 32.05
C ILE A 249 16.36 11.19 31.95
N ALA A 250 15.67 10.70 32.99
CA ALA A 250 15.13 9.34 32.99
C ALA A 250 14.09 9.16 31.86
N ALA A 251 13.24 10.14 31.62
CA ALA A 251 12.25 10.09 30.55
C ALA A 251 12.90 10.06 29.16
N VAL A 252 13.92 10.90 28.89
CA VAL A 252 14.65 10.94 27.62
C VAL A 252 15.41 9.62 27.39
N LYS A 253 16.05 9.05 28.41
CA LYS A 253 16.67 7.73 28.33
C LYS A 253 15.67 6.63 27.98
N GLY A 254 14.45 6.70 28.55
CA GLY A 254 13.36 5.81 28.17
C GLY A 254 12.97 5.96 26.69
N GLN A 255 12.80 7.18 26.20
CA GLN A 255 12.47 7.46 24.79
C GLN A 255 13.54 6.98 23.80
N ILE A 256 14.83 7.09 24.17
CA ILE A 256 15.93 6.55 23.37
C ILE A 256 15.79 5.02 23.25
N THR A 257 15.49 4.35 24.35
CA THR A 257 15.30 2.89 24.37
C THR A 257 14.08 2.47 23.54
N GLU A 258 12.94 3.14 23.70
CA GLU A 258 11.71 2.88 22.95
C GLU A 258 11.92 3.09 21.43
N THR A 259 12.61 4.18 21.07
CA THR A 259 12.92 4.48 19.66
C THR A 259 13.85 3.44 19.07
N ARG A 260 14.84 2.99 19.83
CA ARG A 260 15.75 1.91 19.43
C ARG A 260 15.01 0.60 19.19
N GLU A 261 14.06 0.23 20.05
CA GLU A 261 13.26 -0.98 19.85
C GLU A 261 12.32 -0.84 18.65
N SER A 262 11.77 0.35 18.41
CA SER A 262 10.97 0.64 17.20
C SER A 262 11.79 0.51 15.92
N LEU A 263 13.02 1.04 15.91
CA LEU A 263 13.97 0.86 14.80
C LEU A 263 14.31 -0.61 14.60
N ARG A 264 14.58 -1.34 15.68
CA ARG A 264 14.89 -2.79 15.65
C ARG A 264 13.77 -3.57 14.95
N ALA A 265 12.51 -3.27 15.29
CA ALA A 265 11.36 -3.91 14.67
C ALA A 265 11.25 -3.60 13.17
N LEU A 266 11.49 -2.33 12.76
CA LEU A 266 11.43 -1.93 11.35
C LEU A 266 12.52 -2.59 10.49
N ILE A 267 13.74 -2.73 11.02
CA ILE A 267 14.85 -3.36 10.30
C ILE A 267 14.80 -4.90 10.33
N GLY A 268 13.84 -5.49 11.04
CA GLY A 268 13.69 -6.93 11.16
C GLY A 268 14.85 -7.59 11.93
N ALA A 269 15.51 -6.86 12.85
CA ALA A 269 16.66 -7.36 13.59
C ALA A 269 16.26 -8.14 14.85
N GLY A 270 17.00 -9.19 15.18
CA GLY A 270 17.00 -9.83 16.50
C GLY A 270 17.54 -8.90 17.59
N ALA A 271 17.38 -9.26 18.86
CA ALA A 271 17.84 -8.43 19.98
C ALA A 271 19.37 -8.22 19.97
N SER A 272 20.13 -9.21 19.54
CA SER A 272 21.60 -9.18 19.44
C SER A 272 22.13 -8.51 18.16
N ASP A 273 21.27 -8.28 17.18
CA ASP A 273 21.69 -7.88 15.83
C ASP A 273 21.47 -6.38 15.56
N MET A 274 20.96 -5.65 16.55
CA MET A 274 20.78 -4.20 16.42
C MET A 274 22.16 -3.51 16.41
N PRO A 275 22.49 -2.75 15.33
CA PRO A 275 23.74 -2.01 15.30
C PRO A 275 23.78 -0.94 16.39
N GLU A 276 24.97 -0.65 16.90
CA GLU A 276 25.18 0.48 17.80
C GLU A 276 24.96 1.78 17.02
N ILE A 277 24.05 2.63 17.52
CA ILE A 277 23.80 3.96 16.97
C ILE A 277 24.49 5.00 17.84
N LYS A 278 25.51 5.65 17.26
CA LYS A 278 26.28 6.70 17.93
C LYS A 278 25.60 8.07 17.74
N PRO A 279 25.69 8.97 18.74
CA PRO A 279 25.22 10.33 18.62
C PRO A 279 25.89 11.09 17.46
N VAL A 280 25.09 11.75 16.63
CA VAL A 280 25.55 12.66 15.55
C VAL A 280 24.70 13.93 15.58
N ALA A 281 25.24 14.99 15.01
CA ALA A 281 24.51 16.26 14.88
C ALA A 281 23.33 16.11 13.91
N LEU A 282 22.24 16.83 14.15
CA LEU A 282 21.11 16.89 13.23
C LEU A 282 21.56 17.54 11.90
N PRO A 283 21.10 17.03 10.75
CA PRO A 283 21.47 17.58 9.46
C PRO A 283 20.85 18.97 9.25
N ARG A 284 21.56 19.84 8.54
CA ARG A 284 20.97 21.08 8.03
C ARG A 284 20.13 20.78 6.81
N VAL A 285 18.84 20.87 6.95
CA VAL A 285 17.90 20.54 5.87
C VAL A 285 17.53 21.82 5.13
N GLN A 286 17.77 21.82 3.82
CA GLN A 286 17.26 22.83 2.89
C GLN A 286 16.28 22.12 1.95
N THR A 287 15.00 22.17 2.26
CA THR A 287 13.95 21.57 1.43
C THR A 287 13.03 22.64 0.89
N GLY A 288 12.71 22.50 -0.38
CA GLY A 288 11.75 23.34 -1.09
C GLY A 288 10.67 22.48 -1.75
N ILE A 289 9.75 23.10 -2.44
CA ILE A 289 8.72 22.47 -3.25
C ILE A 289 9.06 22.65 -4.72
N PRO A 290 8.95 21.61 -5.59
CA PRO A 290 9.14 21.77 -7.03
C PRO A 290 8.20 22.83 -7.62
N ALA A 291 8.67 23.61 -8.56
CA ALA A 291 7.89 24.69 -9.18
C ALA A 291 6.69 24.15 -10.00
N THR A 292 6.78 22.91 -10.50
CA THR A 292 5.73 22.25 -11.27
C THR A 292 5.27 20.98 -10.54
N LEU A 293 4.10 21.03 -9.91
CA LEU A 293 3.59 19.92 -9.10
C LEU A 293 2.50 19.09 -9.78
N SER A 294 1.70 19.69 -10.66
CA SER A 294 0.42 19.11 -11.06
C SER A 294 0.52 17.77 -11.77
N TYR A 295 1.21 17.69 -12.88
CA TYR A 295 1.31 16.44 -13.66
C TYR A 295 2.37 15.48 -13.11
N GLU A 296 3.52 16.02 -12.71
CA GLU A 296 4.65 15.22 -12.23
C GLU A 296 4.35 14.55 -10.87
N LEU A 297 3.54 15.18 -10.00
CA LEU A 297 3.14 14.58 -8.74
C LEU A 297 2.43 13.24 -8.95
N LEU A 298 1.53 13.16 -9.94
CA LEU A 298 0.82 11.93 -10.29
C LEU A 298 1.75 10.82 -10.77
N ALA A 299 2.82 11.17 -11.50
CA ALA A 299 3.79 10.22 -12.03
C ALA A 299 4.81 9.74 -10.99
N ARG A 300 5.11 10.58 -9.97
CA ARG A 300 6.20 10.36 -9.03
C ARG A 300 5.76 9.80 -7.67
N ARG A 301 4.46 9.63 -7.43
CA ARG A 301 3.95 9.01 -6.21
C ARG A 301 3.55 7.56 -6.49
N PRO A 302 4.17 6.59 -5.82
CA PRO A 302 3.88 5.17 -6.06
C PRO A 302 2.45 4.79 -5.66
N ASP A 303 1.88 5.39 -4.61
CA ASP A 303 0.49 5.17 -4.19
C ASP A 303 -0.53 5.64 -5.25
N LEU A 304 -0.29 6.77 -5.91
CA LEU A 304 -1.13 7.26 -7.01
C LEU A 304 -0.98 6.40 -8.27
N GLN A 305 0.21 5.90 -8.55
CA GLN A 305 0.43 4.95 -9.65
C GLN A 305 -0.30 3.64 -9.40
N ALA A 306 -0.27 3.10 -8.19
CA ALA A 306 -1.05 1.91 -7.82
C ALA A 306 -2.55 2.14 -8.07
N MET A 307 -3.11 3.27 -7.61
CA MET A 307 -4.51 3.60 -7.82
C MET A 307 -4.86 3.73 -9.31
N ARG A 308 -3.98 4.34 -10.11
CA ARG A 308 -4.17 4.44 -11.57
C ARG A 308 -4.25 3.06 -12.23
N TRP A 309 -3.38 2.14 -11.83
CA TRP A 309 -3.40 0.77 -12.33
C TRP A 309 -4.66 0.01 -11.91
N TYR A 310 -5.15 0.21 -10.68
CA TYR A 310 -6.44 -0.37 -10.26
C TYR A 310 -7.63 0.20 -11.05
N VAL A 311 -7.62 1.50 -11.40
CA VAL A 311 -8.64 2.07 -12.29
C VAL A 311 -8.59 1.40 -13.66
N GLN A 312 -7.38 1.25 -14.26
CA GLN A 312 -7.25 0.58 -15.55
C GLN A 312 -7.72 -0.87 -15.48
N ALA A 313 -7.28 -1.64 -14.48
CA ALA A 313 -7.73 -3.02 -14.26
C ALA A 313 -9.26 -3.13 -14.13
N SER A 314 -9.89 -2.17 -13.45
CA SER A 314 -11.35 -2.15 -13.31
C SER A 314 -12.09 -1.85 -14.62
N LEU A 315 -11.50 -1.02 -15.49
CA LEU A 315 -12.03 -0.76 -16.84
C LEU A 315 -11.91 -2.01 -17.73
N ASP A 316 -10.78 -2.70 -17.67
CA ASP A 316 -10.57 -3.95 -18.40
C ASP A 316 -11.54 -5.06 -17.93
N GLN A 317 -11.90 -5.10 -16.64
CA GLN A 317 -12.96 -5.97 -16.13
C GLN A 317 -14.33 -5.63 -16.72
N VAL A 318 -14.65 -4.34 -16.90
CA VAL A 318 -15.89 -3.92 -17.57
C VAL A 318 -15.89 -4.37 -19.02
N ASP A 319 -14.77 -4.28 -19.73
CA ASP A 319 -14.67 -4.72 -21.11
C ASP A 319 -14.81 -6.26 -21.22
N SER A 320 -14.27 -7.02 -20.28
CA SER A 320 -14.53 -8.47 -20.15
C SER A 320 -16.03 -8.75 -19.93
N ALA A 321 -16.69 -8.00 -19.02
CA ALA A 321 -18.12 -8.16 -18.75
C ALA A 321 -18.99 -7.79 -19.96
N ARG A 322 -18.59 -6.81 -20.77
CA ARG A 322 -19.23 -6.46 -22.05
C ARG A 322 -19.10 -7.57 -23.08
N ALA A 323 -17.92 -8.19 -23.14
CA ALA A 323 -17.63 -9.26 -24.10
C ALA A 323 -18.50 -10.51 -23.87
N LEU A 324 -19.00 -10.75 -22.64
CA LEU A 324 -19.90 -11.87 -22.31
C LEU A 324 -21.28 -11.80 -23.02
N PHE A 325 -21.66 -10.67 -23.60
CA PHE A 325 -22.89 -10.55 -24.36
C PHE A 325 -22.80 -11.12 -25.77
N TYR A 326 -21.60 -11.38 -26.26
CA TYR A 326 -21.35 -11.93 -27.59
C TYR A 326 -21.29 -13.45 -27.56
N PRO A 327 -21.42 -14.13 -28.75
CA PRO A 327 -21.30 -15.57 -28.83
C PRO A 327 -19.95 -16.08 -28.35
N SER A 328 -19.91 -17.12 -27.53
CA SER A 328 -18.66 -17.84 -27.21
C SER A 328 -18.45 -19.01 -28.16
N PHE A 329 -17.20 -19.28 -28.52
CA PHE A 329 -16.77 -20.37 -29.35
C PHE A 329 -15.78 -21.23 -28.59
N ASP A 330 -16.06 -22.53 -28.51
CA ASP A 330 -15.14 -23.49 -27.90
C ASP A 330 -14.90 -24.67 -28.85
N ILE A 331 -13.73 -25.27 -28.73
CA ILE A 331 -13.37 -26.51 -29.45
C ILE A 331 -13.03 -27.53 -28.38
N LYS A 332 -13.72 -28.68 -28.43
CA LYS A 332 -13.41 -29.85 -27.59
C LYS A 332 -13.03 -31.00 -28.47
N ALA A 333 -12.00 -31.72 -28.09
CA ALA A 333 -11.57 -32.92 -28.79
C ALA A 333 -11.27 -34.03 -27.77
N PHE A 334 -11.62 -35.24 -28.15
CA PHE A 334 -11.25 -36.45 -27.43
C PHE A 334 -10.60 -37.44 -28.42
N PHE A 335 -9.51 -38.03 -28.01
CA PHE A 335 -8.87 -39.13 -28.71
C PHE A 335 -8.50 -40.23 -27.72
N GLY A 336 -9.06 -41.41 -27.89
CA GLY A 336 -8.87 -42.48 -26.91
C GLY A 336 -9.47 -43.80 -27.30
N LEU A 337 -9.74 -44.58 -26.28
CA LEU A 337 -10.36 -45.90 -26.31
C LEU A 337 -11.61 -45.85 -25.43
N ASP A 338 -12.69 -46.44 -25.90
CA ASP A 338 -13.94 -46.58 -25.18
C ASP A 338 -14.53 -47.98 -25.43
N ALA A 339 -14.90 -48.64 -24.35
CA ALA A 339 -15.47 -49.99 -24.43
C ALA A 339 -16.39 -50.29 -23.27
N ILE A 340 -17.51 -50.97 -23.55
CA ILE A 340 -18.45 -51.48 -22.54
C ILE A 340 -18.04 -52.82 -21.96
N HIS A 341 -16.97 -53.45 -22.50
CA HIS A 341 -16.32 -54.66 -22.00
C HIS A 341 -14.81 -54.42 -21.85
N LEU A 342 -14.29 -54.65 -20.66
CA LEU A 342 -12.89 -54.32 -20.29
C LEU A 342 -11.86 -55.09 -21.14
N ASP A 343 -12.18 -56.33 -21.52
CA ASP A 343 -11.31 -57.18 -22.35
C ASP A 343 -11.17 -56.69 -23.80
N THR A 344 -12.06 -55.79 -24.24
CA THR A 344 -12.04 -55.21 -25.57
C THR A 344 -11.42 -53.82 -25.60
N LEU A 345 -11.20 -53.19 -24.44
CA LEU A 345 -10.77 -51.80 -24.36
C LEU A 345 -9.54 -51.48 -25.22
N PHE A 346 -8.54 -52.35 -25.25
CA PHE A 346 -7.30 -52.12 -26.00
C PHE A 346 -7.35 -52.66 -27.44
N LYS A 347 -8.51 -53.13 -27.94
CA LYS A 347 -8.67 -53.53 -29.34
C LYS A 347 -8.78 -52.29 -30.26
N LYS A 348 -8.41 -52.45 -31.54
CA LYS A 348 -8.54 -51.38 -32.54
C LYS A 348 -9.98 -50.90 -32.72
N THR A 349 -10.95 -51.73 -32.44
CA THR A 349 -12.39 -51.46 -32.54
C THR A 349 -12.89 -50.50 -31.44
N SER A 350 -12.14 -50.34 -30.35
CA SER A 350 -12.48 -49.44 -29.25
C SER A 350 -11.91 -48.03 -29.43
N ARG A 351 -11.26 -47.72 -30.55
CA ARG A 351 -10.74 -46.38 -30.83
C ARG A 351 -11.87 -45.39 -31.05
N GLN A 352 -11.80 -44.28 -30.33
CA GLN A 352 -12.77 -43.20 -30.42
C GLN A 352 -12.05 -41.88 -30.68
N PHE A 353 -12.58 -41.08 -31.59
CA PHE A 353 -12.20 -39.73 -31.86
C PHE A 353 -13.44 -38.83 -31.91
N ASN A 354 -13.46 -37.78 -31.12
CA ASN A 354 -14.52 -36.79 -31.15
C ASN A 354 -13.88 -35.42 -31.37
N PHE A 355 -14.45 -34.64 -32.28
CA PHE A 355 -14.12 -33.24 -32.51
C PHE A 355 -15.42 -32.44 -32.45
N ILE A 356 -15.57 -31.56 -31.45
CA ILE A 356 -16.84 -30.93 -31.13
C ILE A 356 -16.59 -29.40 -31.06
N PRO A 357 -16.75 -28.68 -32.20
CA PRO A 357 -16.84 -27.22 -32.15
C PRO A 357 -18.15 -26.82 -31.53
N GLY A 358 -18.09 -25.91 -30.53
CA GLY A 358 -19.24 -25.39 -29.82
C GLY A 358 -19.47 -23.91 -30.13
N LEU A 359 -20.72 -23.51 -30.27
CA LEU A 359 -21.19 -22.11 -30.33
C LEU A 359 -22.28 -21.92 -29.30
N LYS A 360 -22.12 -20.94 -28.43
CA LYS A 360 -23.14 -20.57 -27.43
C LYS A 360 -23.43 -19.09 -27.48
N LEU A 361 -24.67 -18.72 -27.81
CA LEU A 361 -25.16 -17.34 -27.78
C LEU A 361 -26.21 -17.21 -26.68
N PRO A 362 -26.01 -16.33 -25.67
CA PRO A 362 -27.04 -16.09 -24.66
C PRO A 362 -28.18 -15.25 -25.26
N LEU A 363 -29.35 -15.85 -25.45
CA LEU A 363 -30.55 -15.13 -25.95
C LEU A 363 -31.41 -14.56 -24.81
N PHE A 364 -31.56 -15.34 -23.74
CA PHE A 364 -32.28 -14.95 -22.55
C PHE A 364 -31.59 -15.54 -21.30
N ASP A 365 -31.31 -14.70 -20.31
CA ASP A 365 -30.55 -15.08 -19.11
C ASP A 365 -31.19 -14.54 -17.81
N GLY A 366 -32.40 -14.02 -17.88
CA GLY A 366 -33.09 -13.41 -16.74
C GLY A 366 -32.48 -12.11 -16.26
N GLY A 367 -31.66 -11.45 -17.09
CA GLY A 367 -31.00 -10.18 -16.73
C GLY A 367 -29.63 -10.35 -16.05
N ARG A 368 -29.10 -11.57 -15.94
CA ARG A 368 -27.83 -11.86 -15.26
C ARG A 368 -26.64 -11.11 -15.86
N LEU A 369 -26.53 -11.04 -17.19
CA LEU A 369 -25.43 -10.33 -17.86
C LEU A 369 -25.50 -8.83 -17.63
N ASN A 370 -26.69 -8.22 -17.66
CA ASN A 370 -26.88 -6.80 -17.37
C ASN A 370 -26.53 -6.50 -15.91
N ALA A 371 -27.01 -7.30 -14.95
CA ALA A 371 -26.67 -7.13 -13.53
C ALA A 371 -25.15 -7.28 -13.28
N ASN A 372 -24.50 -8.22 -13.95
CA ASN A 372 -23.05 -8.38 -13.89
C ASN A 372 -22.32 -7.14 -14.45
N LEU A 373 -22.73 -6.62 -15.60
CA LEU A 373 -22.14 -5.43 -16.21
C LEU A 373 -22.36 -4.18 -15.34
N GLU A 374 -23.58 -3.97 -14.84
CA GLU A 374 -23.91 -2.86 -13.93
C GLU A 374 -23.07 -2.93 -12.64
N GLY A 375 -22.95 -4.11 -12.04
CA GLY A 375 -22.12 -4.32 -10.85
C GLY A 375 -20.64 -4.07 -11.11
N THR A 376 -20.11 -4.55 -12.23
CA THR A 376 -18.70 -4.32 -12.63
C THR A 376 -18.46 -2.84 -12.94
N ARG A 377 -19.40 -2.15 -13.60
CA ARG A 377 -19.34 -0.71 -13.86
C ARG A 377 -19.36 0.10 -12.56
N ALA A 378 -20.22 -0.25 -11.62
CA ALA A 378 -20.25 0.39 -10.31
C ALA A 378 -18.94 0.20 -9.54
N ALA A 379 -18.34 -1.00 -9.60
CA ALA A 379 -17.03 -1.26 -9.02
C ALA A 379 -15.92 -0.41 -9.69
N SER A 380 -15.93 -0.27 -11.01
CA SER A 380 -15.02 0.60 -11.74
C SER A 380 -15.19 2.08 -11.36
N ASN A 381 -16.43 2.56 -11.25
CA ASN A 381 -16.70 3.93 -10.81
C ASN A 381 -16.22 4.17 -9.37
N MET A 382 -16.36 3.20 -8.47
CA MET A 382 -15.75 3.30 -7.12
C MET A 382 -14.23 3.44 -7.17
N MET A 383 -13.54 2.73 -8.06
CA MET A 383 -12.08 2.87 -8.20
C MET A 383 -11.69 4.25 -8.73
N ILE A 384 -12.46 4.80 -9.67
CA ILE A 384 -12.25 6.17 -10.18
C ILE A 384 -12.41 7.20 -9.04
N GLU A 385 -13.45 7.08 -8.22
CA GLU A 385 -13.65 8.00 -7.08
C GLU A 385 -12.55 7.85 -6.01
N ARG A 386 -12.09 6.63 -5.74
CA ARG A 386 -10.94 6.40 -4.86
C ARG A 386 -9.66 7.03 -5.41
N TYR A 387 -9.41 6.91 -6.70
CA TYR A 387 -8.30 7.60 -7.36
C TYR A 387 -8.42 9.12 -7.23
N ASN A 388 -9.59 9.69 -7.53
CA ASN A 388 -9.85 11.13 -7.40
C ASN A 388 -9.58 11.61 -5.96
N GLN A 389 -10.07 10.89 -4.96
CA GLN A 389 -9.82 11.22 -3.55
C GLN A 389 -8.34 11.10 -3.18
N SER A 390 -7.64 10.08 -3.70
CA SER A 390 -6.20 9.91 -3.45
C SER A 390 -5.37 11.05 -4.04
N VAL A 391 -5.75 11.56 -5.20
CA VAL A 391 -5.14 12.73 -5.82
C VAL A 391 -5.33 13.98 -4.95
N LEU A 392 -6.54 14.24 -4.46
CA LEU A 392 -6.81 15.37 -3.56
C LEU A 392 -6.03 15.25 -2.25
N ASN A 393 -5.94 14.04 -1.68
CA ASN A 393 -5.15 13.77 -0.49
C ASN A 393 -3.65 14.04 -0.73
N ALA A 394 -3.14 13.65 -1.89
CA ALA A 394 -1.73 13.88 -2.25
C ALA A 394 -1.38 15.36 -2.32
N VAL A 395 -2.26 16.17 -2.93
CA VAL A 395 -2.09 17.63 -2.99
C VAL A 395 -2.14 18.25 -1.60
N ARG A 396 -3.16 17.85 -0.80
CA ARG A 396 -3.27 18.28 0.60
C ARG A 396 -2.00 17.96 1.40
N ASP A 397 -1.45 16.75 1.24
CA ASP A 397 -0.28 16.30 1.98
C ASP A 397 0.95 17.17 1.65
N VAL A 398 1.17 17.51 0.38
CA VAL A 398 2.24 18.43 -0.01
C VAL A 398 2.00 19.82 0.56
N ALA A 399 0.77 20.35 0.46
CA ALA A 399 0.41 21.66 0.97
C ALA A 399 0.64 21.76 2.50
N VAL A 400 0.07 20.81 3.26
CA VAL A 400 0.19 20.79 4.73
C VAL A 400 1.65 20.63 5.15
N ASN A 401 2.41 19.73 4.52
CA ASN A 401 3.81 19.53 4.87
C ASN A 401 4.67 20.73 4.48
N GLY A 402 4.37 21.38 3.37
CA GLY A 402 5.03 22.62 2.94
C GLY A 402 4.79 23.77 3.92
N THR A 403 3.53 24.06 4.27
CA THR A 403 3.16 25.12 5.23
C THR A 403 3.82 24.87 6.60
N ARG A 404 3.76 23.64 7.10
CA ARG A 404 4.41 23.30 8.39
C ARG A 404 5.91 23.56 8.37
N LEU A 405 6.59 23.18 7.28
CA LEU A 405 8.02 23.41 7.17
C LEU A 405 8.36 24.91 7.12
N GLN A 406 7.56 25.70 6.40
CA GLN A 406 7.69 27.17 6.38
C GLN A 406 7.55 27.75 7.79
N THR A 407 6.47 27.43 8.49
CA THR A 407 6.25 27.90 9.88
C THR A 407 7.41 27.52 10.80
N LEU A 408 7.90 26.28 10.70
CA LEU A 408 9.05 25.83 11.50
C LEU A 408 10.35 26.57 11.17
N ASN A 409 10.54 27.01 9.92
CA ASN A 409 11.69 27.85 9.56
C ASN A 409 11.62 29.22 10.25
N ASP A 410 10.44 29.86 10.22
CA ASP A 410 10.20 31.15 10.83
C ASP A 410 10.34 31.08 12.38
N GLU A 411 9.75 30.04 13.00
CA GLU A 411 9.89 29.80 14.45
C GLU A 411 11.36 29.58 14.86
N ARG A 412 12.11 28.82 14.04
CA ARG A 412 13.52 28.56 14.33
C ARG A 412 14.38 29.82 14.25
N GLU A 413 14.14 30.71 13.29
CA GLU A 413 14.87 31.97 13.16
C GLU A 413 14.66 32.82 14.40
N MET A 414 13.41 33.02 14.83
CA MET A 414 13.09 33.75 16.07
C MET A 414 13.70 33.08 17.30
N GLN A 415 13.69 31.75 17.38
CA GLN A 415 14.30 31.00 18.51
C GLN A 415 15.81 31.15 18.55
N ALA A 416 16.48 31.18 17.37
CA ALA A 416 17.93 31.40 17.30
C ALA A 416 18.31 32.81 17.85
N GLU A 417 17.53 33.85 17.56
CA GLU A 417 17.72 35.17 18.10
C GLU A 417 17.55 35.17 19.64
N ARG A 418 16.56 34.45 20.17
CA ARG A 418 16.37 34.30 21.62
C ARG A 418 17.57 33.64 22.30
N VAL A 419 18.14 32.58 21.69
CA VAL A 419 19.37 31.94 22.17
C VAL A 419 20.51 32.95 22.24
N GLU A 420 20.70 33.78 21.21
CA GLU A 420 21.76 34.81 21.24
C GLU A 420 21.53 35.89 22.27
N ALA A 421 20.29 36.32 22.48
CA ALA A 421 19.95 37.29 23.55
C ALA A 421 20.23 36.73 24.94
N THR A 422 19.87 35.47 25.21
CA THR A 422 20.16 34.83 26.51
C THR A 422 21.65 34.57 26.71
N ARG A 423 22.39 34.17 25.66
CA ARG A 423 23.86 34.06 25.70
C ARG A 423 24.56 35.38 25.98
N PHE A 424 24.04 36.50 25.44
CA PHE A 424 24.56 37.83 25.83
C PHE A 424 24.40 38.09 27.30
N THR A 425 23.21 37.81 27.90
CA THR A 425 22.95 37.97 29.32
C THR A 425 23.87 37.10 30.18
N GLN A 426 24.09 35.84 29.78
CA GLN A 426 25.05 34.92 30.44
C GLN A 426 26.46 35.50 30.43
N ARG A 427 26.95 35.95 29.26
CA ARG A 427 28.30 36.56 29.13
C ARG A 427 28.43 37.80 30.03
N ALA A 428 27.40 38.63 30.14
CA ALA A 428 27.37 39.80 31.04
C ALA A 428 27.46 39.40 32.52
N ALA A 429 26.75 38.35 32.94
CA ALA A 429 26.80 37.84 34.31
C ALA A 429 28.20 37.27 34.65
N GLU A 430 28.81 36.54 33.73
CA GLU A 430 30.17 36.00 33.87
C GLU A 430 31.21 37.16 34.00
N ALA A 431 31.11 38.18 33.14
CA ALA A 431 31.97 39.36 33.20
C ALA A 431 31.80 40.16 34.51
N ALA A 432 30.58 40.24 35.04
CA ALA A 432 30.29 40.85 36.34
C ALA A 432 30.93 40.08 37.49
N TYR A 433 30.88 38.74 37.42
CA TYR A 433 31.55 37.87 38.41
C TYR A 433 33.06 38.06 38.41
N GLN A 434 33.68 38.08 37.24
CA GLN A 434 35.13 38.31 37.12
C GLN A 434 35.60 39.66 37.68
N ARG A 435 34.70 40.65 37.70
CA ARG A 435 34.95 41.97 38.30
C ARG A 435 34.53 42.05 39.78
N GLY A 436 34.08 40.97 40.38
CA GLY A 436 33.62 40.94 41.79
C GLY A 436 32.25 41.61 42.03
N LEU A 437 31.50 41.90 40.97
CA LEU A 437 30.20 42.60 41.07
C LEU A 437 29.02 41.67 41.35
N THR A 438 29.21 40.35 41.16
CA THR A 438 28.18 39.34 41.44
C THR A 438 28.84 38.06 42.01
N SER A 439 28.04 37.16 42.57
CA SER A 439 28.53 35.90 43.11
C SER A 439 28.75 34.87 41.99
N ARG A 440 29.66 33.90 42.24
CA ARG A 440 29.85 32.78 41.32
C ARG A 440 28.58 31.95 41.08
N LEU A 441 27.75 31.81 42.13
CA LEU A 441 26.47 31.15 42.06
C LEU A 441 25.56 31.82 41.01
N GLN A 442 25.38 33.16 41.10
CA GLN A 442 24.55 33.90 40.15
C GLN A 442 25.09 33.82 38.69
N ALA A 443 26.41 33.90 38.52
CA ALA A 443 27.02 33.74 37.20
C ALA A 443 26.82 32.31 36.61
N THR A 444 26.88 31.28 37.47
CA THR A 444 26.65 29.88 37.06
C THR A 444 25.18 29.64 36.70
N GLU A 445 24.23 30.14 37.53
CA GLU A 445 22.79 30.02 37.28
C GLU A 445 22.34 30.81 36.05
N ALA A 446 23.04 31.86 35.62
CA ALA A 446 22.79 32.56 34.36
C ALA A 446 22.91 31.68 33.11
N ARG A 447 23.46 30.45 33.20
CA ARG A 447 23.46 29.45 32.12
C ARG A 447 22.10 28.75 31.94
N LEU A 448 21.29 28.66 32.99
CA LEU A 448 20.00 27.92 32.94
C LEU A 448 19.05 28.46 31.86
N PRO A 449 18.82 29.79 31.72
CA PRO A 449 18.01 30.31 30.63
C PRO A 449 18.57 29.96 29.23
N VAL A 450 19.90 29.98 29.06
CA VAL A 450 20.55 29.64 27.79
C VAL A 450 20.27 28.17 27.42
N LEU A 451 20.48 27.25 28.38
CA LEU A 451 20.23 25.82 28.19
C LEU A 451 18.74 25.57 27.88
N ALA A 452 17.82 26.28 28.49
CA ALA A 452 16.38 26.17 28.19
C ALA A 452 16.05 26.62 26.77
N GLU A 453 16.64 27.75 26.30
CA GLU A 453 16.44 28.21 24.92
C GLU A 453 17.15 27.28 23.88
N GLU A 454 18.30 26.73 24.23
CA GLU A 454 18.99 25.73 23.37
C GLU A 454 18.20 24.43 23.27
N MET A 455 17.58 23.94 24.34
CA MET A 455 16.65 22.80 24.29
C MET A 455 15.45 23.08 23.38
N SER A 456 14.89 24.30 23.47
CA SER A 456 13.79 24.73 22.59
C SER A 456 14.21 24.79 21.12
N LEU A 457 15.41 25.32 20.84
CA LEU A 457 15.97 25.36 19.48
C LEU A 457 16.20 23.93 18.93
N LEU A 458 16.75 23.04 19.75
CA LEU A 458 16.95 21.63 19.38
C LEU A 458 15.63 20.95 19.02
N MET A 459 14.57 21.20 19.78
CA MET A 459 13.24 20.66 19.47
C MET A 459 12.72 21.16 18.11
N LEU A 460 12.92 22.43 17.79
CA LEU A 460 12.55 23.00 16.48
C LEU A 460 13.39 22.40 15.36
N ASP A 461 14.70 22.28 15.54
CA ASP A 461 15.57 21.64 14.55
C ASP A 461 15.21 20.19 14.30
N SER A 462 14.88 19.43 15.34
CA SER A 462 14.38 18.05 15.23
C SER A 462 13.07 17.98 14.44
N ARG A 463 12.09 18.83 14.76
CA ARG A 463 10.81 18.91 14.04
C ARG A 463 11.00 19.29 12.58
N ARG A 464 11.93 20.19 12.26
CA ARG A 464 12.26 20.57 10.87
C ARG A 464 12.81 19.40 10.08
N VAL A 465 13.73 18.62 10.65
CA VAL A 465 14.28 17.43 9.99
C VAL A 465 13.16 16.42 9.73
N ILE A 466 12.34 16.11 10.72
CA ILE A 466 11.22 15.16 10.57
C ILE A 466 10.22 15.68 9.52
N GLN A 467 9.89 16.98 9.55
CA GLN A 467 8.95 17.59 8.61
C GLN A 467 9.49 17.60 7.17
N SER A 468 10.80 17.81 6.99
CA SER A 468 11.43 17.71 5.67
C SER A 468 11.35 16.30 5.09
N ILE A 469 11.54 15.26 5.92
CA ILE A 469 11.38 13.86 5.53
C ILE A 469 9.92 13.58 5.14
N GLN A 470 8.94 14.13 5.87
CA GLN A 470 7.51 14.01 5.52
C GLN A 470 7.19 14.70 4.18
N LEU A 471 7.77 15.88 3.92
CA LEU A 471 7.62 16.55 2.64
C LEU A 471 8.23 15.72 1.51
N MET A 472 9.43 15.15 1.70
CA MET A 472 10.06 14.23 0.74
C MET A 472 9.16 13.02 0.44
N LYS A 473 8.54 12.43 1.47
CA LYS A 473 7.55 11.35 1.30
C LYS A 473 6.35 11.80 0.49
N SER A 474 5.78 12.97 0.79
CA SER A 474 4.61 13.51 0.07
C SER A 474 4.90 13.85 -1.40
N LEU A 475 6.17 14.10 -1.73
CA LEU A 475 6.66 14.28 -3.09
C LEU A 475 7.04 12.95 -3.79
N GLY A 476 6.84 11.81 -3.12
CA GLY A 476 7.09 10.49 -3.70
C GLY A 476 8.51 9.93 -3.52
N GLY A 477 9.38 10.61 -2.76
CA GLY A 477 10.68 10.08 -2.33
C GLY A 477 11.63 9.64 -3.45
N GLY A 478 11.48 10.23 -4.65
CA GLY A 478 12.31 9.89 -5.82
C GLY A 478 11.86 8.65 -6.58
N TYR A 479 10.64 8.17 -6.34
CA TYR A 479 10.05 7.07 -7.12
C TYR A 479 10.00 7.42 -8.62
N GLN A 480 10.35 6.44 -9.44
CA GLN A 480 10.17 6.46 -10.87
C GLN A 480 9.39 5.20 -11.25
N ALA A 481 8.31 5.39 -11.99
CA ALA A 481 7.52 4.24 -12.46
C ALA A 481 8.41 3.30 -13.28
N ALA A 482 8.39 2.02 -12.96
CA ALA A 482 9.03 1.00 -13.79
C ALA A 482 8.42 1.04 -15.19
N PRO A 483 9.20 0.73 -16.25
CA PRO A 483 8.65 0.56 -17.58
C PRO A 483 7.55 -0.49 -17.54
N VAL A 484 6.40 -0.13 -18.13
CA VAL A 484 5.21 -1.00 -18.18
C VAL A 484 5.57 -2.28 -18.89
N VAL A 485 5.33 -3.42 -18.26
CA VAL A 485 5.37 -4.72 -18.93
C VAL A 485 4.10 -4.82 -19.77
N GLU A 486 4.15 -4.29 -21.00
CA GLU A 486 3.15 -4.61 -22.00
C GLU A 486 3.38 -6.03 -22.49
N LYS A 487 2.37 -6.87 -22.38
CA LYS A 487 2.42 -8.19 -23.01
C LYS A 487 2.30 -8.01 -24.52
N LYS A 488 3.31 -8.49 -25.24
CA LYS A 488 3.31 -8.61 -26.71
C LYS A 488 2.25 -9.60 -27.18
#